data_bf3205b0bc18c7943763f61094db9375
#
_entry.id   bf3205b0bc18c7943763f61094db9375
#
_cell.length_a   1.000
_cell.length_b   1.000
_cell.length_c   1.000
_cell.angle_alpha   90.00
_cell.angle_beta   90.00
_cell.angle_gamma   90.00
#
_symmetry.space_group_name_H-M   'P 1'
#
loop_
_entity.id
_entity.type
_entity.pdbx_description
1 polymer ?
#
loop_
_entity_poly.entity_id
_entity_poly.type
_entity_poly.pdbx_seq_one_letter_code
_entity_poly.pdbx_strand_id
1 'polypeptide(L)'
;MKYLITPEELKSNGFLNQNIDDQYITTALEEAQDIYLREIVGDNLYNKLLNHTSTEPNIYDELIDNHVKYFLKYKIASLLCMVVNFKIRNAGVITQYSQDITPTTMEDTKSVMNYFNQQADFYANRLTKFLIQNSKNIPEYHCSCSEITSPNEKHPVCSIYLG
;
A
#
# COMPACT_ATOMS: atom_id res chain seq x y z
N MET A 1 -8.77 10.04 10.01
CA MET A 1 -7.56 9.20 10.06
C MET A 1 -6.37 10.02 9.58
N LYS A 2 -5.13 9.76 10.02
CA LYS A 2 -3.95 10.40 9.44
C LYS A 2 -3.47 9.58 8.25
N TYR A 3 -3.07 10.23 7.19
CA TYR A 3 -2.60 9.59 5.95
C TYR A 3 -1.13 9.84 5.72
N LEU A 4 -0.41 8.84 5.22
CA LEU A 4 1.00 8.93 4.83
C LEU A 4 1.19 9.43 3.39
N ILE A 5 0.12 9.37 2.60
CA ILE A 5 0.00 9.96 1.27
C ILE A 5 -1.41 10.51 1.13
N THR A 6 -1.59 11.64 0.43
CA THR A 6 -2.90 12.25 0.29
C THR A 6 -3.51 11.99 -1.11
N PRO A 7 -4.85 12.06 -1.26
CA PRO A 7 -5.48 11.99 -2.57
C PRO A 7 -4.93 13.01 -3.56
N GLU A 8 -4.63 14.23 -3.08
CA GLU A 8 -4.05 15.30 -3.89
C GLU A 8 -2.66 14.93 -4.41
N GLU A 9 -1.81 14.31 -3.57
CA GLU A 9 -0.49 13.83 -4.00
C GLU A 9 -0.60 12.75 -5.08
N LEU A 10 -1.58 11.84 -4.97
CA LEU A 10 -1.83 10.79 -5.96
C LEU A 10 -2.30 11.35 -7.30
N LYS A 11 -3.11 12.39 -7.28
CA LYS A 11 -3.62 13.07 -8.48
C LYS A 11 -2.58 14.01 -9.11
N SER A 12 -1.84 14.77 -8.31
CA SER A 12 -0.89 15.79 -8.78
C SER A 12 0.25 15.20 -9.60
N ASN A 13 0.67 13.98 -9.29
CA ASN A 13 1.74 13.27 -10.00
C ASN A 13 1.26 12.62 -11.32
N GLY A 14 0.03 12.85 -11.75
CA GLY A 14 -0.55 12.28 -12.96
C GLY A 14 -0.74 10.76 -12.93
N PHE A 15 -0.58 10.15 -11.75
CA PHE A 15 -0.74 8.72 -11.59
C PHE A 15 -2.21 8.29 -11.58
N LEU A 16 -3.05 9.07 -10.91
CA LEU A 16 -4.50 8.92 -10.95
C LEU A 16 -5.13 10.07 -11.73
N ASN A 17 -6.22 9.78 -12.44
CA ASN A 17 -7.00 10.80 -13.12
C ASN A 17 -7.60 11.76 -12.09
N GLN A 18 -7.57 13.07 -12.39
CA GLN A 18 -8.11 14.11 -11.51
C GLN A 18 -9.62 13.98 -11.27
N ASN A 19 -10.35 13.36 -12.22
CA ASN A 19 -11.79 13.18 -12.14
C ASN A 19 -12.26 12.00 -11.26
N ILE A 20 -11.32 11.21 -10.71
CA ILE A 20 -11.68 10.16 -9.75
C ILE A 20 -12.15 10.84 -8.45
N ASP A 21 -13.32 10.39 -7.96
CA ASP A 21 -13.87 10.87 -6.71
C ASP A 21 -12.93 10.54 -5.54
N ASP A 22 -12.62 11.55 -4.72
CA ASP A 22 -11.74 11.43 -3.56
C ASP A 22 -12.24 10.41 -2.55
N GLN A 23 -13.54 10.17 -2.48
CA GLN A 23 -14.11 9.16 -1.59
C GLN A 23 -13.61 7.75 -1.92
N TYR A 24 -13.50 7.40 -3.22
CA TYR A 24 -12.96 6.10 -3.63
C TYR A 24 -11.47 6.00 -3.32
N ILE A 25 -10.73 7.09 -3.58
CA ILE A 25 -9.30 7.13 -3.28
C ILE A 25 -9.07 6.98 -1.78
N THR A 26 -9.82 7.69 -0.95
CA THR A 26 -9.72 7.64 0.52
C THR A 26 -10.01 6.23 1.04
N THR A 27 -11.07 5.58 0.54
CA THR A 27 -11.40 4.20 0.95
C THR A 27 -10.27 3.22 0.60
N ALA A 28 -9.75 3.28 -0.63
CA ALA A 28 -8.65 2.42 -1.06
C ALA A 28 -7.34 2.73 -0.30
N LEU A 29 -7.11 4.00 0.07
CA LEU A 29 -5.97 4.44 0.85
C LEU A 29 -6.02 3.91 2.28
N GLU A 30 -7.18 4.00 2.94
CA GLU A 30 -7.38 3.45 4.28
C GLU A 30 -7.12 1.94 4.29
N GLU A 31 -7.65 1.20 3.33
CA GLU A 31 -7.40 -0.22 3.18
C GLU A 31 -5.91 -0.53 2.92
N ALA A 32 -5.29 0.18 1.98
CA ALA A 32 -3.87 -0.02 1.63
C ALA A 32 -2.95 0.26 2.83
N GLN A 33 -3.27 1.30 3.60
CA GLN A 33 -2.45 1.74 4.72
C GLN A 33 -2.64 0.86 5.95
N ASP A 34 -3.89 0.58 6.33
CA ASP A 34 -4.19 -0.10 7.60
C ASP A 34 -4.03 -1.64 7.51
N ILE A 35 -4.30 -2.22 6.35
CA ILE A 35 -4.16 -3.66 6.17
C ILE A 35 -2.76 -4.01 5.66
N TYR A 36 -2.39 -3.50 4.48
CA TYR A 36 -1.19 -3.98 3.78
C TYR A 36 0.11 -3.34 4.26
N LEU A 37 0.12 -2.01 4.46
CA LEU A 37 1.34 -1.37 4.96
C LEU A 37 1.63 -1.78 6.41
N ARG A 38 0.61 -1.80 7.25
CA ARG A 38 0.72 -2.16 8.66
C ARG A 38 1.26 -3.58 8.85
N GLU A 39 0.87 -4.52 7.99
CA GLU A 39 1.41 -5.88 7.98
C GLU A 39 2.93 -5.90 7.69
N ILE A 40 3.39 -5.04 6.77
CA ILE A 40 4.82 -4.98 6.40
C ILE A 40 5.67 -4.34 7.49
N VAL A 41 5.23 -3.21 8.05
CA VAL A 41 6.04 -2.41 8.96
C VAL A 41 5.85 -2.79 10.44
N GLY A 42 4.75 -3.45 10.77
CA GLY A 42 4.34 -3.77 12.15
C GLY A 42 3.72 -2.58 12.87
N ASP A 43 2.96 -2.87 13.94
CA ASP A 43 2.16 -1.88 14.68
C ASP A 43 2.98 -0.72 15.24
N ASN A 44 4.14 -1.01 15.83
CA ASN A 44 4.95 0.00 16.49
C ASN A 44 5.49 1.03 15.50
N LEU A 45 6.07 0.57 14.38
CA LEU A 45 6.57 1.47 13.36
C LEU A 45 5.44 2.18 12.63
N TYR A 46 4.33 1.48 12.34
CA TYR A 46 3.14 2.09 11.73
C TYR A 46 2.64 3.30 12.53
N ASN A 47 2.46 3.13 13.84
CA ASN A 47 2.02 4.21 14.73
C ASN A 47 3.05 5.36 14.79
N LYS A 48 4.34 5.04 14.75
CA LYS A 48 5.40 6.04 14.69
C LYS A 48 5.32 6.87 13.40
N LEU A 49 5.15 6.22 12.24
CA LEU A 49 5.04 6.89 10.94
C LEU A 49 3.82 7.80 10.86
N LEU A 50 2.65 7.35 11.36
CA LEU A 50 1.44 8.17 11.38
C LEU A 50 1.56 9.42 12.25
N ASN A 51 2.36 9.37 13.30
CA ASN A 51 2.57 10.49 14.22
C ASN A 51 3.87 11.25 13.95
N HIS A 52 4.59 10.84 12.89
CA HIS A 52 5.84 11.49 12.51
C HIS A 52 5.55 12.94 12.09
N THR A 53 6.33 13.86 12.65
CA THR A 53 6.34 15.27 12.27
C THR A 53 7.80 15.63 12.05
N SER A 54 8.17 15.91 10.83
CA SER A 54 9.53 16.29 10.49
C SER A 54 9.80 17.72 10.97
N THR A 55 10.79 17.87 11.82
CA THR A 55 11.40 19.17 12.15
C THR A 55 12.74 19.32 11.44
N GLU A 56 13.42 18.21 11.16
CA GLU A 56 14.66 18.11 10.39
C GLU A 56 14.63 16.80 9.59
N PRO A 57 15.24 16.75 8.38
CA PRO A 57 15.28 15.51 7.59
C PRO A 57 15.91 14.36 8.36
N ASN A 58 15.22 13.25 8.44
CA ASN A 58 15.68 12.06 9.16
C ASN A 58 15.31 10.77 8.41
N ILE A 59 15.71 9.63 8.95
CA ILE A 59 15.50 8.33 8.33
C ILE A 59 14.02 7.99 8.11
N TYR A 60 13.11 8.52 8.92
CA TYR A 60 11.67 8.29 8.76
C TYR A 60 11.09 9.08 7.58
N ASP A 61 11.62 10.28 7.27
CA ASP A 61 11.24 11.04 6.08
C ASP A 61 11.68 10.29 4.82
N GLU A 62 12.93 9.79 4.81
CA GLU A 62 13.43 8.95 3.72
C GLU A 62 12.58 7.69 3.55
N LEU A 63 12.24 7.02 4.64
CA LEU A 63 11.38 5.83 4.65
C LEU A 63 10.00 6.14 4.06
N ILE A 64 9.36 7.23 4.47
CA ILE A 64 8.03 7.62 4.00
C ILE A 64 8.11 7.98 2.51
N ASP A 65 8.98 8.90 2.11
CA ASP A 65 8.99 9.47 0.77
C ASP A 65 9.51 8.51 -0.30
N ASN A 66 10.56 7.72 0.02
CA ASN A 66 11.25 6.88 -0.96
C ASN A 66 10.79 5.42 -0.97
N HIS A 67 10.04 4.97 0.06
CA HIS A 67 9.61 3.57 0.15
C HIS A 67 8.11 3.43 0.39
N VAL A 68 7.57 4.02 1.45
CA VAL A 68 6.17 3.85 1.85
C VAL A 68 5.23 4.44 0.80
N LYS A 69 5.45 5.68 0.36
CA LYS A 69 4.61 6.34 -0.64
C LYS A 69 4.59 5.59 -1.97
N TYR A 70 5.71 5.02 -2.41
CA TYR A 70 5.76 4.22 -3.64
C TYR A 70 4.95 2.93 -3.51
N PHE A 71 5.08 2.22 -2.40
CA PHE A 71 4.27 1.04 -2.13
C PHE A 71 2.77 1.38 -2.12
N LEU A 72 2.37 2.38 -1.33
CA LEU A 72 0.97 2.80 -1.20
C LEU A 72 0.39 3.22 -2.55
N LYS A 73 1.12 3.99 -3.34
CA LYS A 73 0.71 4.45 -4.66
C LYS A 73 0.23 3.30 -5.55
N TYR A 74 1.03 2.25 -5.70
CA TYR A 74 0.67 1.11 -6.54
C TYR A 74 -0.39 0.22 -5.91
N LYS A 75 -0.36 0.05 -4.59
CA LYS A 75 -1.39 -0.73 -3.89
C LYS A 75 -2.76 -0.07 -3.98
N ILE A 76 -2.84 1.23 -3.77
CA ILE A 76 -4.07 2.02 -3.94
C ILE A 76 -4.60 1.89 -5.37
N ALA A 77 -3.75 1.99 -6.39
CA ALA A 77 -4.17 1.83 -7.78
C ALA A 77 -4.76 0.45 -8.06
N SER A 78 -4.17 -0.61 -7.51
CA SER A 78 -4.69 -1.96 -7.62
C SER A 78 -6.09 -2.10 -7.01
N LEU A 79 -6.29 -1.56 -5.80
CA LEU A 79 -7.58 -1.56 -5.11
C LEU A 79 -8.63 -0.74 -5.87
N LEU A 80 -8.26 0.42 -6.39
CA LEU A 80 -9.14 1.28 -7.17
C LEU A 80 -9.65 0.61 -8.45
N CYS A 81 -8.88 -0.27 -9.08
CA CYS A 81 -9.34 -1.02 -10.25
C CYS A 81 -10.62 -1.82 -9.95
N MET A 82 -10.80 -2.31 -8.72
CA MET A 82 -12.02 -3.01 -8.32
C MET A 82 -13.11 -2.04 -7.89
N VAL A 83 -12.77 -1.06 -7.04
CA VAL A 83 -13.75 -0.14 -6.44
C VAL A 83 -14.44 0.75 -7.48
N VAL A 84 -13.70 1.19 -8.49
CA VAL A 84 -14.25 2.07 -9.55
C VAL A 84 -15.14 1.30 -10.53
N ASN A 85 -14.79 0.04 -10.83
CA ASN A 85 -15.54 -0.76 -11.83
C ASN A 85 -16.76 -1.47 -11.24
N PHE A 86 -16.81 -1.69 -9.93
CA PHE A 86 -17.89 -2.47 -9.30
C PHE A 86 -18.56 -1.67 -8.19
N LYS A 87 -19.89 -1.65 -8.19
CA LYS A 87 -20.69 -1.09 -7.10
C LYS A 87 -21.61 -2.15 -6.51
N ILE A 88 -21.62 -2.24 -5.18
CA ILE A 88 -22.56 -3.06 -4.45
C ILE A 88 -23.86 -2.23 -4.28
N ARG A 89 -24.98 -2.75 -4.76
CA ARG A 89 -26.32 -2.17 -4.59
C ARG A 89 -27.26 -3.21 -4.03
N ASN A 90 -28.46 -2.80 -3.64
CA ASN A 90 -29.50 -3.72 -3.15
C ASN A 90 -29.87 -4.83 -4.15
N ALA A 91 -29.60 -4.63 -5.43
CA ALA A 91 -29.80 -5.63 -6.51
C ALA A 91 -28.58 -6.54 -6.74
N GLY A 92 -27.52 -6.44 -5.91
CA GLY A 92 -26.27 -7.18 -6.07
C GLY A 92 -25.11 -6.33 -6.55
N VAL A 93 -24.04 -6.98 -6.99
CA VAL A 93 -22.86 -6.32 -7.57
C VAL A 93 -23.14 -5.99 -9.03
N ILE A 94 -23.00 -4.73 -9.40
CA ILE A 94 -23.18 -4.27 -10.78
C ILE A 94 -21.93 -3.62 -11.32
N THR A 95 -21.66 -3.81 -12.61
CA THR A 95 -20.60 -3.11 -13.34
C THR A 95 -21.11 -1.72 -13.72
N GLN A 96 -20.28 -0.71 -13.54
CA GLN A 96 -20.62 0.66 -13.92
C GLN A 96 -20.21 0.88 -15.38
N TYR A 97 -21.19 1.17 -16.24
CA TYR A 97 -20.95 1.57 -17.63
C TYR A 97 -21.17 3.07 -17.79
N SER A 98 -20.30 3.73 -18.54
CA SER A 98 -20.54 5.07 -19.07
C SER A 98 -21.01 4.93 -20.52
N GLN A 99 -21.96 5.76 -20.94
CA GLN A 99 -22.63 5.62 -22.25
C GLN A 99 -21.69 5.79 -23.45
N ASP A 100 -20.52 6.41 -23.26
CA ASP A 100 -19.60 6.76 -24.34
C ASP A 100 -18.27 5.98 -24.31
N ILE A 101 -18.12 4.98 -23.43
CA ILE A 101 -16.85 4.22 -23.28
C ILE A 101 -17.16 2.74 -23.45
N THR A 102 -16.38 2.07 -24.30
CA THR A 102 -16.44 0.62 -24.44
C THR A 102 -16.17 -0.03 -23.09
N PRO A 103 -17.06 -0.91 -22.59
CA PRO A 103 -16.88 -1.53 -21.29
C PRO A 103 -15.59 -2.33 -21.24
N THR A 104 -14.73 -2.04 -20.27
CA THR A 104 -13.57 -2.86 -19.99
C THR A 104 -14.03 -4.24 -19.51
N THR A 105 -13.49 -5.30 -20.08
CA THR A 105 -13.85 -6.65 -19.65
C THR A 105 -13.34 -6.92 -18.23
N MET A 106 -13.95 -7.91 -17.55
CA MET A 106 -13.46 -8.37 -16.26
C MET A 106 -12.00 -8.86 -16.35
N GLU A 107 -11.63 -9.43 -17.49
CA GLU A 107 -10.29 -9.96 -17.75
C GLU A 107 -9.27 -8.84 -17.91
N ASP A 108 -9.61 -7.78 -18.63
CA ASP A 108 -8.78 -6.58 -18.75
C ASP A 108 -8.58 -5.91 -17.39
N THR A 109 -9.65 -5.76 -16.61
CA THR A 109 -9.58 -5.20 -15.25
C THR A 109 -8.64 -6.01 -14.37
N LYS A 110 -8.74 -7.35 -14.40
CA LYS A 110 -7.83 -8.23 -13.65
C LYS A 110 -6.38 -8.11 -14.11
N SER A 111 -6.16 -7.97 -15.42
CA SER A 111 -4.80 -7.82 -15.97
C SER A 111 -4.14 -6.54 -15.46
N VAL A 112 -4.87 -5.42 -15.49
CA VAL A 112 -4.39 -4.13 -14.97
C VAL A 112 -4.17 -4.18 -13.45
N MET A 113 -5.12 -4.76 -12.71
CA MET A 113 -4.98 -4.96 -11.27
C MET A 113 -3.75 -5.80 -10.91
N ASN A 114 -3.51 -6.89 -11.65
CA ASN A 114 -2.34 -7.74 -11.45
C ASN A 114 -1.04 -6.99 -11.73
N TYR A 115 -0.99 -6.16 -12.77
CA TYR A 115 0.17 -5.30 -13.03
C TYR A 115 0.46 -4.39 -11.84
N PHE A 116 -0.54 -3.68 -11.31
CA PHE A 116 -0.34 -2.81 -10.15
C PHE A 116 0.04 -3.58 -8.88
N ASN A 117 -0.51 -4.78 -8.66
CA ASN A 117 -0.10 -5.64 -7.55
C ASN A 117 1.36 -6.07 -7.67
N GLN A 118 1.83 -6.47 -8.85
CA GLN A 118 3.25 -6.82 -9.06
C GLN A 118 4.17 -5.64 -8.75
N GLN A 119 3.79 -4.42 -9.15
CA GLN A 119 4.55 -3.22 -8.79
C GLN A 119 4.52 -2.96 -7.29
N ALA A 120 3.36 -3.10 -6.65
CA ALA A 120 3.24 -2.97 -5.19
C ALA A 120 4.14 -3.99 -4.47
N ASP A 121 4.15 -5.25 -4.91
CA ASP A 121 4.99 -6.31 -4.34
C ASP A 121 6.49 -6.00 -4.50
N PHE A 122 6.88 -5.45 -5.64
CA PHE A 122 8.26 -4.98 -5.85
C PHE A 122 8.65 -3.92 -4.82
N TYR A 123 7.80 -2.90 -4.62
CA TYR A 123 8.06 -1.84 -3.64
C TYR A 123 7.91 -2.32 -2.19
N ALA A 124 7.04 -3.28 -1.90
CA ALA A 124 6.96 -3.95 -0.60
C ALA A 124 8.29 -4.65 -0.24
N ASN A 125 8.84 -5.39 -1.19
CA ASN A 125 10.14 -6.04 -1.03
C ASN A 125 11.29 -5.03 -0.84
N ARG A 126 11.25 -3.92 -1.58
CA ARG A 126 12.23 -2.84 -1.43
C ARG A 126 12.12 -2.17 -0.05
N LEU A 127 10.89 -1.91 0.42
CA LEU A 127 10.60 -1.38 1.75
C LEU A 127 11.14 -2.32 2.84
N THR A 128 10.84 -3.61 2.76
CA THR A 128 11.32 -4.61 3.72
C THR A 128 12.84 -4.68 3.76
N LYS A 129 13.52 -4.67 2.61
CA LYS A 129 14.99 -4.63 2.56
C LYS A 129 15.57 -3.39 3.23
N PHE A 130 14.98 -2.22 2.98
CA PHE A 130 15.40 -0.98 3.64
C PHE A 130 15.24 -1.07 5.16
N LEU A 131 14.11 -1.59 5.65
CA LEU A 131 13.85 -1.75 7.08
C LEU A 131 14.85 -2.71 7.74
N ILE A 132 15.16 -3.84 7.11
CA ILE A 132 16.15 -4.80 7.60
C ILE A 132 17.54 -4.15 7.67
N GLN A 133 17.97 -3.45 6.62
CA GLN A 133 19.28 -2.79 6.57
C GLN A 133 19.42 -1.67 7.60
N ASN A 134 18.32 -1.00 7.94
CA ASN A 134 18.30 0.13 8.86
C ASN A 134 17.68 -0.22 10.23
N SER A 135 17.55 -1.48 10.57
CA SER A 135 16.91 -1.94 11.81
C SER A 135 17.57 -1.37 13.10
N LYS A 136 18.86 -1.05 13.05
CA LYS A 136 19.57 -0.38 14.17
C LYS A 136 19.15 1.08 14.37
N ASN A 137 18.73 1.75 13.29
CA ASN A 137 18.34 3.16 13.28
C ASN A 137 16.81 3.34 13.39
N ILE A 138 16.05 2.25 13.25
CA ILE A 138 14.59 2.20 13.32
C ILE A 138 14.21 1.17 14.40
N PRO A 139 14.33 1.52 15.69
CA PRO A 139 14.12 0.56 16.78
C PRO A 139 12.66 0.08 16.89
N GLU A 140 11.69 0.79 16.31
CA GLU A 140 10.29 0.38 16.27
C GLU A 140 10.04 -0.78 15.29
N TYR A 141 10.96 -1.02 14.35
CA TYR A 141 10.89 -2.15 13.44
C TYR A 141 11.48 -3.39 14.11
N HIS A 142 10.62 -4.22 14.67
CA HIS A 142 10.99 -5.54 15.13
C HIS A 142 10.68 -6.54 14.03
N CYS A 143 11.74 -7.12 13.46
CA CYS A 143 11.54 -8.29 12.59
C CYS A 143 10.84 -9.36 13.43
N SER A 144 9.65 -9.79 13.04
CA SER A 144 8.80 -10.74 13.79
C SER A 144 9.39 -12.15 13.91
N CYS A 145 10.71 -12.28 13.78
CA CYS A 145 11.42 -13.55 13.93
C CYS A 145 11.45 -14.08 15.38
N SER A 146 10.94 -13.32 16.36
CA SER A 146 10.97 -13.72 17.78
C SER A 146 9.67 -14.32 18.33
N GLU A 147 8.58 -14.30 17.55
CA GLU A 147 7.32 -14.93 17.96
C GLU A 147 6.78 -15.90 16.91
N ILE A 148 7.54 -16.97 16.65
CA ILE A 148 7.02 -18.12 15.92
C ILE A 148 6.14 -18.92 16.88
N THR A 149 4.86 -18.64 16.89
CA THR A 149 3.86 -19.46 17.59
C THR A 149 2.85 -20.11 16.63
N SER A 150 3.12 -20.17 15.33
CA SER A 150 2.27 -20.95 14.43
C SER A 150 3.08 -21.65 13.34
N PRO A 151 2.98 -23.00 13.22
CA PRO A 151 3.77 -23.77 12.25
C PRO A 151 3.28 -23.67 10.80
N ASN A 152 2.31 -22.82 10.47
CA ASN A 152 1.65 -22.81 9.16
C ASN A 152 1.69 -21.47 8.41
N GLU A 153 2.36 -20.44 8.90
CA GLU A 153 2.51 -19.21 8.15
C GLU A 153 3.84 -19.20 7.40
N LYS A 154 3.75 -19.19 6.07
CA LYS A 154 4.89 -18.99 5.17
C LYS A 154 5.32 -17.54 5.22
N HIS A 155 6.04 -17.14 6.28
CA HIS A 155 6.70 -15.86 6.30
C HIS A 155 7.94 -15.89 5.39
N PRO A 156 8.25 -14.78 4.67
CA PRO A 156 9.50 -14.70 3.94
C PRO A 156 10.64 -14.88 4.92
N VAL A 157 11.44 -15.88 4.67
CA VAL A 157 12.54 -16.34 5.52
C VAL A 157 13.45 -15.16 5.81
N CYS A 158 13.54 -14.75 7.08
CA CYS A 158 14.67 -13.98 7.55
C CYS A 158 15.90 -14.88 7.37
N SER A 159 16.68 -14.67 6.32
CA SER A 159 17.95 -15.36 6.12
C SER A 159 18.87 -14.98 7.26
N ILE A 160 19.07 -15.89 8.19
CA ILE A 160 20.04 -15.78 9.26
C ILE A 160 21.40 -15.84 8.58
N TYR A 161 22.09 -14.72 8.49
CA TYR A 161 23.53 -14.74 8.29
C TYR A 161 24.19 -15.13 9.60
N LEU A 162 24.43 -16.43 9.73
CA LEU A 162 25.46 -16.95 10.64
C LEU A 162 26.79 -16.85 9.89
N GLY A 163 27.59 -15.90 10.29
CA GLY A 163 28.98 -15.75 9.88
C GLY A 163 29.83 -15.51 11.08
#